data_6d9f3a93d9e746b65f7af545a1bbeda3
#
_entry.id   6d9f3a93d9e746b65f7af545a1bbeda3
#
_cell.length_a   1.000
_cell.length_b   1.000
_cell.length_c   1.000
_cell.angle_alpha   90.00
_cell.angle_beta   90.00
_cell.angle_gamma   90.00
#
_symmetry.space_group_name_H-M   'P 1'
#
loop_
_entity.id
_entity.type
_entity.pdbx_description
1 polymer ?
#
loop_
_entity_poly.entity_id
_entity_poly.type
_entity_poly.pdbx_seq_one_letter_code
_entity_poly.pdbx_strand_id
1 'polypeptide(L)'
;MSEKSVERSELLTLTSDIVVNHASNNVVPSTDLSGLIETVFHTLSDLGAHPEPEQKPAVPIRKSVSQQFIICLECGKEQKMIKRHLHNAHDTNPAEYRAKWGLAHDYPMVAPVYAALRSKIAKDINFGRKRKP
;
A
#
# COMPACT_ATOMS: atom_id res chain seq x y z
N MET A 1 6.11 -3.51 13.08
CA MET A 1 5.12 -3.70 14.16
C MET A 1 3.98 -4.50 13.57
N SER A 2 3.77 -5.71 14.07
CA SER A 2 2.70 -6.59 13.59
C SER A 2 1.36 -5.94 13.91
N GLU A 3 0.64 -5.48 12.90
CA GLU A 3 -0.77 -5.16 13.03
C GLU A 3 -1.50 -6.46 13.38
N LYS A 4 -1.83 -6.60 14.67
CA LYS A 4 -2.73 -7.64 15.10
C LYS A 4 -4.10 -7.31 14.52
N SER A 5 -4.49 -8.02 13.46
CA SER A 5 -5.90 -8.14 13.13
C SER A 5 -6.61 -8.62 14.40
N VAL A 6 -7.56 -7.85 14.90
CA VAL A 6 -8.37 -8.20 16.05
C VAL A 6 -9.05 -9.54 15.75
N GLU A 7 -8.78 -10.55 16.58
CA GLU A 7 -9.35 -11.87 16.35
C GLU A 7 -10.88 -11.82 16.49
N ARG A 8 -11.59 -12.63 15.70
CA ARG A 8 -13.06 -12.70 15.75
C ARG A 8 -13.59 -12.99 17.14
N SER A 9 -12.87 -13.79 17.93
CA SER A 9 -13.19 -14.07 19.34
C SER A 9 -13.16 -12.82 20.20
N GLU A 10 -12.18 -11.96 20.00
CA GLU A 10 -12.02 -10.69 20.69
C GLU A 10 -13.13 -9.71 20.31
N LEU A 11 -13.46 -9.61 19.02
CA LEU A 11 -14.59 -8.81 18.53
C LEU A 11 -15.93 -9.25 19.15
N LEU A 12 -16.17 -10.55 19.26
CA LEU A 12 -17.38 -11.09 19.90
C LEU A 12 -17.43 -10.74 21.39
N THR A 13 -16.31 -10.80 22.10
CA THR A 13 -16.23 -10.41 23.51
C THR A 13 -16.55 -8.93 23.69
N LEU A 14 -15.92 -8.05 22.92
CA LEU A 14 -16.17 -6.60 22.94
C LEU A 14 -17.62 -6.27 22.57
N THR A 15 -18.18 -6.95 21.58
CA THR A 15 -19.59 -6.80 21.20
C THR A 15 -20.52 -7.17 22.33
N SER A 16 -20.26 -8.31 22.99
CA SER A 16 -21.04 -8.78 24.12
C SER A 16 -21.01 -7.78 25.29
N ASP A 17 -19.84 -7.27 25.64
CA ASP A 17 -19.65 -6.30 26.72
C ASP A 17 -20.43 -5.00 26.46
N ILE A 18 -20.37 -4.48 25.24
CA ILE A 18 -21.09 -3.27 24.86
C ILE A 18 -22.60 -3.49 24.92
N VAL A 19 -23.09 -4.59 24.36
CA VAL A 19 -24.52 -4.92 24.33
C VAL A 19 -25.07 -5.14 25.72
N VAL A 20 -24.36 -5.87 26.58
CA VAL A 20 -24.76 -6.11 28.00
C VAL A 20 -24.85 -4.80 28.76
N ASN A 21 -23.84 -3.96 28.67
CA ASN A 21 -23.83 -2.65 29.33
C ASN A 21 -24.95 -1.74 28.82
N HIS A 22 -25.23 -1.75 27.52
CA HIS A 22 -26.32 -0.98 26.94
C HIS A 22 -27.69 -1.48 27.43
N ALA A 23 -27.93 -2.80 27.40
CA ALA A 23 -29.18 -3.42 27.82
C ALA A 23 -29.44 -3.30 29.30
N SER A 24 -28.39 -3.20 30.12
CA SER A 24 -28.53 -2.99 31.59
C SER A 24 -29.06 -1.60 31.94
N ASN A 25 -28.84 -0.63 31.08
CA ASN A 25 -29.22 0.77 31.32
C ASN A 25 -30.35 1.28 30.41
N ASN A 26 -30.77 0.48 29.44
CA ASN A 26 -31.79 0.85 28.46
C ASN A 26 -32.74 -0.33 28.23
N VAL A 27 -34.01 -0.02 28.03
CA VAL A 27 -35.01 -1.05 27.68
C VAL A 27 -34.82 -1.41 26.21
N VAL A 28 -34.31 -2.61 25.93
CA VAL A 28 -34.12 -3.13 24.58
C VAL A 28 -35.15 -4.23 24.32
N PRO A 29 -36.10 -4.07 23.40
CA PRO A 29 -37.00 -5.13 23.00
C PRO A 29 -36.24 -6.37 22.53
N SER A 30 -36.73 -7.56 22.88
CA SER A 30 -36.08 -8.82 22.45
C SER A 30 -36.04 -8.98 20.92
N THR A 31 -36.96 -8.35 20.20
CA THR A 31 -36.99 -8.31 18.72
C THR A 31 -35.83 -7.52 18.13
N ASP A 32 -35.30 -6.53 18.85
CA ASP A 32 -34.27 -5.61 18.35
C ASP A 32 -32.87 -6.02 18.81
N LEU A 33 -32.79 -6.99 19.74
CA LEU A 33 -31.52 -7.42 20.34
C LEU A 33 -30.55 -8.00 19.29
N SER A 34 -31.03 -8.83 18.38
CA SER A 34 -30.19 -9.40 17.31
C SER A 34 -29.64 -8.33 16.38
N GLY A 35 -30.48 -7.37 15.99
CA GLY A 35 -30.05 -6.24 15.13
C GLY A 35 -29.01 -5.34 15.85
N LEU A 36 -29.17 -5.14 17.16
CA LEU A 36 -28.20 -4.40 17.95
C LEU A 36 -26.84 -5.11 18.00
N ILE A 37 -26.84 -6.43 18.24
CA ILE A 37 -25.62 -7.25 18.25
C ILE A 37 -24.90 -7.17 16.88
N GLU A 38 -25.63 -7.37 15.79
CA GLU A 38 -25.08 -7.28 14.44
C GLU A 38 -24.50 -5.91 14.14
N THR A 39 -25.21 -4.84 14.48
CA THR A 39 -24.75 -3.47 14.26
C THR A 39 -23.46 -3.18 15.02
N VAL A 40 -23.38 -3.54 16.29
CA VAL A 40 -22.18 -3.33 17.12
C VAL A 40 -21.01 -4.16 16.57
N PHE A 41 -21.23 -5.43 16.24
CA PHE A 41 -20.20 -6.30 15.69
C PHE A 41 -19.64 -5.78 14.37
N HIS A 42 -20.50 -5.40 13.43
CA HIS A 42 -20.07 -4.84 12.14
C HIS A 42 -19.32 -3.52 12.32
N THR A 43 -19.81 -2.63 13.18
CA THR A 43 -19.14 -1.36 13.46
C THR A 43 -17.74 -1.58 14.04
N LEU A 44 -17.59 -2.50 15.01
CA LEU A 44 -16.30 -2.85 15.57
C LEU A 44 -15.37 -3.51 14.54
N SER A 45 -15.92 -4.39 13.70
CA SER A 45 -15.19 -5.05 12.63
C SER A 45 -14.68 -4.05 11.60
N ASP A 46 -15.51 -3.08 11.20
CA ASP A 46 -15.15 -2.04 10.24
C ASP A 46 -14.11 -1.06 10.80
N LEU A 47 -14.19 -0.75 12.09
CA LEU A 47 -13.19 0.07 12.77
C LEU A 47 -11.87 -0.67 12.98
N GLY A 48 -11.94 -1.99 13.19
CA GLY A 48 -10.77 -2.85 13.35
C GLY A 48 -10.14 -3.28 12.02
N ALA A 49 -10.94 -3.43 10.99
CA ALA A 49 -10.48 -3.42 9.63
C ALA A 49 -10.23 -1.95 9.29
N HIS A 50 -9.00 -1.47 9.48
CA HIS A 50 -8.61 -0.28 8.76
C HIS A 50 -8.83 -0.57 7.27
N PRO A 51 -9.82 0.02 6.59
CA PRO A 51 -9.72 0.10 5.15
C PRO A 51 -8.44 0.91 4.94
N GLU A 52 -7.38 0.26 4.46
CA GLU A 52 -6.31 1.03 3.84
C GLU A 52 -7.03 2.03 2.94
N PRO A 53 -6.83 3.34 3.15
CA PRO A 53 -7.49 4.31 2.30
C PRO A 53 -7.17 3.87 0.89
N GLU A 54 -8.18 3.67 0.04
CA GLU A 54 -7.97 3.34 -1.37
C GLU A 54 -6.98 4.34 -1.93
N GLN A 55 -5.71 3.97 -1.91
CA GLN A 55 -4.64 4.85 -2.34
C GLN A 55 -4.77 4.98 -3.84
N LYS A 56 -5.42 6.05 -4.25
CA LYS A 56 -5.51 6.39 -5.66
C LYS A 56 -4.13 6.84 -6.11
N PRO A 57 -3.58 6.25 -7.17
CA PRO A 57 -2.29 6.69 -7.69
C PRO A 57 -2.38 8.16 -8.10
N ALA A 58 -1.32 8.93 -7.83
CA ALA A 58 -1.24 10.36 -8.14
C ALA A 58 -1.46 10.64 -9.63
N VAL A 59 -1.12 9.66 -10.49
CA VAL A 59 -1.40 9.69 -11.93
C VAL A 59 -1.86 8.31 -12.39
N PRO A 60 -2.65 8.20 -13.46
CA PRO A 60 -2.99 6.92 -14.04
C PRO A 60 -1.74 6.10 -14.38
N ILE A 61 -1.71 4.82 -14.02
CA ILE A 61 -0.55 3.93 -14.22
C ILE A 61 -0.03 3.99 -15.67
N ARG A 62 -0.94 4.05 -16.66
CA ARG A 62 -0.59 4.13 -18.08
C ARG A 62 0.19 5.40 -18.44
N LYS A 63 0.01 6.50 -17.70
CA LYS A 63 0.67 7.79 -17.91
C LYS A 63 1.89 7.99 -17.02
N SER A 64 2.18 7.05 -16.12
CA SER A 64 3.30 7.16 -15.19
C SER A 64 4.67 6.92 -15.82
N VAL A 65 4.73 6.30 -16.99
CA VAL A 65 5.98 6.01 -17.71
C VAL A 65 6.04 6.82 -18.97
N SER A 66 7.07 7.65 -19.11
CA SER A 66 7.42 8.33 -20.34
C SER A 66 8.84 7.95 -20.79
N GLN A 67 9.26 8.42 -21.96
CA GLN A 67 10.62 8.17 -22.48
C GLN A 67 11.70 8.79 -21.59
N GLN A 68 11.43 9.95 -20.99
CA GLN A 68 12.41 10.75 -20.28
C GLN A 68 12.33 10.61 -18.75
N PHE A 69 11.16 10.27 -18.22
CA PHE A 69 10.93 10.18 -16.77
C PHE A 69 9.85 9.16 -16.41
N ILE A 70 9.82 8.79 -15.16
CA ILE A 70 8.76 7.99 -14.53
C ILE A 70 8.13 8.85 -13.44
N ILE A 71 6.81 8.92 -13.42
CA ILE A 71 6.07 9.65 -12.40
C ILE A 71 5.81 8.71 -11.22
N CYS A 72 6.17 9.13 -10.03
CA CYS A 72 5.88 8.37 -8.81
C CYS A 72 4.37 8.35 -8.55
N LEU A 73 3.79 7.16 -8.39
CA LEU A 73 2.36 6.98 -8.11
C LEU A 73 1.98 7.44 -6.70
N GLU A 74 2.95 7.54 -5.78
CA GLU A 74 2.73 8.00 -4.42
C GLU A 74 2.61 9.53 -4.33
N CYS A 75 3.57 10.25 -4.91
CA CYS A 75 3.69 11.70 -4.76
C CYS A 75 3.57 12.50 -6.05
N GLY A 76 3.44 11.85 -7.21
CA GLY A 76 3.33 12.51 -8.52
C GLY A 76 4.61 13.17 -9.05
N LYS A 77 5.75 13.00 -8.39
CA LYS A 77 7.03 13.60 -8.82
C LYS A 77 7.65 12.82 -9.98
N GLU A 78 8.20 13.56 -10.95
CA GLU A 78 8.94 13.00 -12.08
C GLU A 78 10.35 12.57 -11.66
N GLN A 79 10.74 11.36 -12.02
CA GLN A 79 12.03 10.77 -11.68
C GLN A 79 12.66 10.09 -12.90
N LYS A 80 13.94 10.31 -13.16
CA LYS A 80 14.70 9.54 -14.16
C LYS A 80 14.96 8.11 -13.70
N MET A 81 15.10 7.91 -12.39
CA MET A 81 15.28 6.63 -11.71
C MET A 81 14.48 6.61 -10.43
N ILE A 82 13.38 5.85 -10.43
CA ILE A 82 12.44 5.87 -9.30
C ILE A 82 12.94 5.09 -8.08
N LYS A 83 13.80 4.08 -8.23
CA LYS A 83 14.29 3.23 -7.13
C LYS A 83 14.84 4.03 -5.94
N ARG A 84 15.71 4.99 -6.22
CA ARG A 84 16.32 5.84 -5.18
C ARG A 84 15.30 6.76 -4.53
N HIS A 85 14.35 7.26 -5.31
CA HIS A 85 13.27 8.10 -4.81
C HIS A 85 12.35 7.32 -3.88
N LEU A 86 11.96 6.09 -4.25
CA LEU A 86 11.12 5.23 -3.40
C LEU A 86 11.79 4.96 -2.05
N HIS A 87 13.07 4.63 -2.05
CA HIS A 87 13.79 4.40 -0.81
C HIS A 87 13.90 5.66 0.06
N ASN A 88 14.26 6.81 -0.53
CA ASN A 88 14.54 8.02 0.25
C ASN A 88 13.28 8.80 0.66
N ALA A 89 12.23 8.77 -0.15
CA ALA A 89 11.02 9.58 0.07
C ALA A 89 9.85 8.78 0.65
N HIS A 90 9.81 7.48 0.42
CA HIS A 90 8.68 6.63 0.80
C HIS A 90 9.09 5.39 1.61
N ASP A 91 10.38 5.22 1.89
CA ASP A 91 10.95 4.08 2.62
C ASP A 91 10.46 2.72 2.10
N THR A 92 10.31 2.63 0.78
CA THR A 92 9.71 1.49 0.07
C THR A 92 10.68 0.94 -0.96
N ASN A 93 10.65 -0.36 -1.17
CA ASN A 93 11.45 -1.01 -2.22
C ASN A 93 10.63 -1.20 -3.52
N PRO A 94 11.30 -1.45 -4.67
CA PRO A 94 10.61 -1.63 -5.94
C PRO A 94 9.63 -2.81 -6.00
N ALA A 95 9.86 -3.87 -5.22
CA ALA A 95 8.97 -5.03 -5.17
C ALA A 95 7.67 -4.70 -4.43
N GLU A 96 7.78 -4.06 -3.28
CA GLU A 96 6.63 -3.56 -2.51
C GLU A 96 5.82 -2.54 -3.29
N TYR A 97 6.49 -1.61 -3.97
CA TYR A 97 5.85 -0.62 -4.82
C TYR A 97 5.04 -1.24 -5.96
N ARG A 98 5.59 -2.28 -6.63
CA ARG A 98 4.83 -3.03 -7.65
C ARG A 98 3.64 -3.76 -7.06
N ALA A 99 3.80 -4.41 -5.92
CA ALA A 99 2.72 -5.12 -5.23
C ALA A 99 1.60 -4.17 -4.81
N LYS A 100 1.96 -3.03 -4.22
CA LYS A 100 1.02 -2.00 -3.76
C LYS A 100 0.13 -1.46 -4.88
N TRP A 101 0.73 -1.17 -6.03
CA TRP A 101 0.02 -0.56 -7.17
C TRP A 101 -0.46 -1.57 -8.22
N GLY A 102 -0.29 -2.88 -7.96
CA GLY A 102 -0.66 -3.93 -8.92
C GLY A 102 0.07 -3.82 -10.25
N LEU A 103 1.34 -3.41 -10.24
CA LEU A 103 2.14 -3.20 -11.43
C LEU A 103 2.69 -4.53 -11.97
N ALA A 104 2.84 -4.63 -13.28
CA ALA A 104 3.47 -5.77 -13.92
C ALA A 104 4.93 -5.95 -13.45
N HIS A 105 5.42 -7.18 -13.44
CA HIS A 105 6.78 -7.49 -13.01
C HIS A 105 7.85 -6.74 -13.83
N ASP A 106 7.58 -6.49 -15.10
CA ASP A 106 8.43 -5.78 -16.05
C ASP A 106 8.24 -4.25 -16.02
N TYR A 107 7.42 -3.72 -15.10
CA TYR A 107 7.24 -2.27 -14.98
C TYR A 107 8.59 -1.58 -14.79
N PRO A 108 8.94 -0.61 -15.66
CA PRO A 108 10.26 0.03 -15.66
C PRO A 108 10.46 0.89 -14.40
N MET A 109 11.62 0.72 -13.77
CA MET A 109 12.05 1.53 -12.61
C MET A 109 13.06 2.61 -13.00
N VAL A 110 13.38 2.68 -14.28
CA VAL A 110 14.32 3.65 -14.87
C VAL A 110 13.75 4.11 -16.20
N ALA A 111 13.77 5.41 -16.43
CA ALA A 111 13.29 5.97 -17.70
C ALA A 111 14.13 5.44 -18.88
N PRO A 112 13.50 5.06 -20.02
CA PRO A 112 14.19 4.42 -21.14
C PRO A 112 15.40 5.20 -21.67
N VAL A 113 15.25 6.50 -21.87
CA VAL A 113 16.35 7.38 -22.34
C VAL A 113 17.50 7.40 -21.33
N TYR A 114 17.19 7.45 -20.04
CA TYR A 114 18.21 7.46 -19.01
C TYR A 114 18.91 6.08 -18.88
N ALA A 115 18.18 5.00 -19.05
CA ALA A 115 18.75 3.64 -19.08
C ALA A 115 19.72 3.48 -20.25
N ALA A 116 19.34 3.95 -21.43
CA ALA A 116 20.19 3.95 -22.63
C ALA A 116 21.47 4.78 -22.44
N LEU A 117 21.34 5.99 -21.87
CA LEU A 117 22.48 6.87 -21.58
C LEU A 117 23.45 6.20 -20.59
N ARG A 118 22.96 5.61 -19.49
CA ARG A 118 23.81 4.89 -18.54
C ARG A 118 24.53 3.71 -19.16
N SER A 119 23.82 2.96 -20.02
CA SER A 119 24.42 1.82 -20.74
C SER A 119 25.54 2.27 -21.67
N LYS A 120 25.34 3.38 -22.39
CA LYS A 120 26.37 3.97 -23.27
C LYS A 120 27.59 4.39 -22.46
N ILE A 121 27.43 5.17 -21.42
CA ILE A 121 28.53 5.61 -20.54
C ILE A 121 29.28 4.40 -19.97
N ALA A 122 28.59 3.38 -19.47
CA ALA A 122 29.22 2.18 -18.91
C ALA A 122 30.07 1.43 -19.96
N LYS A 123 29.66 1.43 -21.24
CA LYS A 123 30.43 0.86 -22.33
C LYS A 123 31.67 1.72 -22.67
N ASP A 124 31.51 3.04 -22.72
CA ASP A 124 32.56 3.97 -23.04
C ASP A 124 33.70 3.94 -22.01
N ILE A 125 33.38 3.83 -20.73
CA ILE A 125 34.38 3.73 -19.65
C ILE A 125 34.81 2.29 -19.34
N ASN A 126 34.38 1.30 -20.13
CA ASN A 126 34.67 -0.13 -19.91
C ASN A 126 34.33 -0.61 -18.47
N PHE A 127 33.30 -0.06 -17.89
CA PHE A 127 32.86 -0.42 -16.53
C PHE A 127 32.44 -1.89 -16.46
N GLY A 128 33.05 -2.65 -15.54
CA GLY A 128 32.76 -4.08 -15.36
C GLY A 128 33.60 -5.04 -16.20
N ARG A 129 34.48 -4.57 -17.10
CA ARG A 129 35.50 -5.44 -17.68
C ARG A 129 36.64 -5.61 -16.67
N LYS A 130 36.77 -6.82 -16.10
CA LYS A 130 37.98 -7.20 -15.37
C LYS A 130 39.18 -6.99 -16.31
N ARG A 131 40.13 -6.10 -15.94
CA ARG A 131 41.44 -6.10 -16.57
C ARG A 131 42.01 -7.50 -16.37
N LYS A 132 42.17 -8.25 -17.43
CA LYS A 132 43.03 -9.44 -17.41
C LYS A 132 44.43 -8.97 -17.01
N PRO A 133 45.09 -9.70 -16.06
CA PRO A 133 46.48 -9.45 -15.70
C PRO A 133 47.41 -9.61 -16.90
#